data_6b6656715bf1b026a5b9ff90663c797e
#
_entry.id   6b6656715bf1b026a5b9ff90663c797e
#
_cell.length_a   1.000
_cell.length_b   1.000
_cell.length_c   1.000
_cell.angle_alpha   90.00
_cell.angle_beta   90.00
_cell.angle_gamma   90.00
#
_symmetry.space_group_name_H-M   'P 1'
#
loop_
_entity.id
_entity.type
_entity.pdbx_description
1 polymer ?
#
loop_
_entity_poly.entity_id
_entity_poly.type
_entity_poly.pdbx_seq_one_letter_code
_entity_poly.pdbx_strand_id
1 'polypeptide(L)'
;ATGGRVDEGEDILTAAKRELLEESGYEAEEFILWDSQHPTSKIDWVVYTFIAKGLKKVADLNLDAGEKIKLLPVTLDKLIDIATDGHKNFYEKEVQIKFFEAKLNPKKMEELRELFKPLEK
;
A
#
# COMPACT_ATOMS: atom_id res chain seq x y z
N ALA A 1 0.28 5.18 -1.61
CA ALA A 1 -0.12 3.85 -2.08
C ALA A 1 -0.26 3.84 -3.60
N THR A 2 0.14 2.76 -4.22
CA THR A 2 -0.05 2.52 -5.66
C THR A 2 -1.07 1.41 -5.84
N GLY A 3 -1.74 1.35 -6.97
CA GLY A 3 -2.72 0.31 -7.22
C GLY A 3 -3.14 0.25 -8.68
N GLY A 4 -3.80 -0.82 -9.01
CA GLY A 4 -4.30 -1.06 -10.35
C GLY A 4 -5.12 -2.32 -10.42
N ARG A 5 -5.50 -2.71 -11.62
CA ARG A 5 -6.29 -3.91 -11.86
C ARG A 5 -5.41 -5.14 -12.07
N VAL A 6 -5.93 -6.29 -11.62
CA VAL A 6 -5.36 -7.58 -11.99
C VAL A 6 -5.86 -7.91 -13.39
N ASP A 7 -4.94 -8.14 -14.31
CA ASP A 7 -5.29 -8.53 -15.67
C ASP A 7 -5.76 -9.98 -15.71
N GLU A 8 -6.54 -10.34 -16.72
CA GLU A 8 -7.03 -11.69 -16.90
C GLU A 8 -5.86 -12.69 -16.98
N GLY A 9 -5.91 -13.75 -16.19
CA GLY A 9 -4.86 -14.75 -16.15
C GLY A 9 -3.65 -14.39 -15.33
N GLU A 10 -3.61 -13.19 -14.76
CA GLU A 10 -2.51 -12.70 -13.93
C GLU A 10 -2.82 -13.01 -12.46
N ASP A 11 -1.84 -13.49 -11.69
CA ASP A 11 -2.02 -13.67 -10.25
C ASP A 11 -1.86 -12.32 -9.52
N ILE A 12 -2.38 -12.25 -8.29
CA ILE A 12 -2.42 -10.99 -7.52
C ILE A 12 -1.03 -10.47 -7.18
N LEU A 13 -0.07 -11.34 -6.92
CA LEU A 13 1.31 -10.92 -6.60
C LEU A 13 2.00 -10.34 -7.84
N THR A 14 1.83 -10.98 -8.99
CA THR A 14 2.37 -10.48 -10.26
C THR A 14 1.78 -9.12 -10.59
N ALA A 15 0.47 -8.95 -10.39
CA ALA A 15 -0.21 -7.67 -10.58
C ALA A 15 0.36 -6.59 -9.65
N ALA A 16 0.57 -6.91 -8.37
CA ALA A 16 1.12 -5.97 -7.40
C ALA A 16 2.53 -5.52 -7.78
N LYS A 17 3.37 -6.43 -8.22
CA LYS A 17 4.74 -6.13 -8.68
C LYS A 17 4.71 -5.24 -9.91
N ARG A 18 3.87 -5.57 -10.88
CA ARG A 18 3.72 -4.81 -12.12
C ARG A 18 3.25 -3.38 -11.82
N GLU A 19 2.21 -3.23 -11.02
CA GLU A 19 1.67 -1.91 -10.67
C GLU A 19 2.67 -1.05 -9.91
N LEU A 20 3.41 -1.64 -8.98
CA LEU A 20 4.43 -0.92 -8.24
C LEU A 20 5.49 -0.37 -9.20
N LEU A 21 5.95 -1.19 -10.13
CA LEU A 21 6.95 -0.79 -11.11
C LEU A 21 6.42 0.30 -12.05
N GLU A 22 5.23 0.09 -12.61
CA GLU A 22 4.62 1.03 -13.55
C GLU A 22 4.34 2.40 -12.94
N GLU A 23 3.86 2.42 -11.68
CA GLU A 23 3.46 3.67 -11.03
C GLU A 23 4.58 4.38 -10.29
N SER A 24 5.58 3.66 -9.82
CA SER A 24 6.64 4.26 -8.98
C SER A 24 8.05 4.10 -9.53
N GLY A 25 8.28 3.14 -10.41
CA GLY A 25 9.62 2.80 -10.87
C GLY A 25 10.42 1.98 -9.87
N TYR A 26 9.77 1.42 -8.85
CA TYR A 26 10.43 0.62 -7.82
C TYR A 26 10.10 -0.86 -7.95
N GLU A 27 11.03 -1.68 -7.51
CA GLU A 27 10.82 -3.09 -7.21
C GLU A 27 10.97 -3.30 -5.71
N ALA A 28 10.41 -4.38 -5.19
CA ALA A 28 10.52 -4.73 -3.78
C ALA A 28 11.02 -6.16 -3.63
N GLU A 29 11.78 -6.41 -2.57
CA GLU A 29 12.29 -7.75 -2.26
C GLU A 29 11.20 -8.64 -1.68
N GLU A 30 10.25 -8.06 -0.95
CA GLU A 30 9.21 -8.81 -0.28
C GLU A 30 7.86 -8.10 -0.40
N PHE A 31 6.82 -8.89 -0.65
CA PHE A 31 5.42 -8.45 -0.64
C PHE A 31 4.67 -9.26 0.40
N ILE A 32 4.02 -8.59 1.32
CA ILE A 32 3.20 -9.22 2.35
C ILE A 32 1.75 -8.87 2.05
N LEU A 33 0.90 -9.88 1.88
CA LEU A 33 -0.53 -9.65 1.75
C LEU A 33 -1.07 -9.24 3.12
N TRP A 34 -1.46 -7.98 3.23
CA TRP A 34 -1.91 -7.42 4.49
C TRP A 34 -3.42 -7.45 4.64
N ASP A 35 -4.13 -7.24 3.55
CA ASP A 35 -5.58 -7.13 3.59
C ASP A 35 -6.20 -7.60 2.28
N SER A 36 -7.40 -8.15 2.38
CA SER A 36 -8.20 -8.58 1.25
C SER A 36 -9.64 -8.21 1.54
N GLN A 37 -10.24 -7.37 0.69
CA GLN A 37 -11.57 -6.85 0.90
C GLN A 37 -12.45 -7.04 -0.33
N HIS A 38 -13.71 -7.38 -0.07
CA HIS A 38 -14.75 -7.40 -1.07
C HIS A 38 -15.67 -6.19 -0.79
N PRO A 39 -15.42 -5.03 -1.43
CA PRO A 39 -16.02 -3.77 -1.02
C PRO A 39 -17.54 -3.72 -1.09
N THR A 40 -18.14 -4.53 -1.94
CA THR A 40 -19.61 -4.58 -2.08
C THR A 40 -20.04 -5.94 -2.61
N SER A 41 -21.20 -6.40 -2.14
CA SER A 41 -21.79 -7.65 -2.59
C SER A 41 -22.32 -7.59 -4.03
N LYS A 42 -22.44 -6.40 -4.60
CA LYS A 42 -22.96 -6.21 -5.96
C LYS A 42 -21.88 -6.24 -7.05
N ILE A 43 -20.60 -6.13 -6.64
CA ILE A 43 -19.46 -6.12 -7.56
C ILE A 43 -18.60 -7.33 -7.26
N ASP A 44 -18.41 -8.17 -8.26
CA ASP A 44 -17.59 -9.37 -8.14
C ASP A 44 -16.10 -9.03 -8.34
N TRP A 45 -15.54 -8.30 -7.38
CA TRP A 45 -14.12 -7.97 -7.36
C TRP A 45 -13.61 -7.89 -5.93
N VAL A 46 -12.33 -8.15 -5.76
CA VAL A 46 -11.66 -8.15 -4.47
C VAL A 46 -10.49 -7.17 -4.53
N VAL A 47 -10.36 -6.37 -3.48
CA VAL A 47 -9.21 -5.47 -3.32
C VAL A 47 -8.20 -6.18 -2.42
N TYR A 48 -6.99 -6.37 -2.95
CA TYR A 48 -5.87 -6.94 -2.21
C TYR A 48 -4.89 -5.83 -1.87
N THR A 49 -4.48 -5.76 -0.62
CA THR A 49 -3.50 -4.76 -0.16
C THR A 49 -2.23 -5.47 0.29
N PHE A 50 -1.13 -5.11 -0.34
CA PHE A 50 0.18 -5.66 -0.02
C PHE A 50 1.06 -4.61 0.66
N ILE A 51 1.93 -5.08 1.54
CA ILE A 51 3.05 -4.27 2.04
C ILE A 51 4.28 -4.72 1.28
N ALA A 52 4.94 -3.78 0.63
CA ALA A 52 6.16 -4.03 -0.13
C ALA A 52 7.37 -3.57 0.67
N LYS A 53 8.36 -4.42 0.80
CA LYS A 53 9.58 -4.16 1.56
C LYS A 53 10.81 -4.34 0.69
N GLY A 54 11.89 -3.65 1.08
CA GLY A 54 13.15 -3.72 0.34
C GLY A 54 13.03 -3.04 -1.01
N LEU A 55 12.55 -1.81 -1.02
CA LEU A 55 12.32 -1.05 -2.25
C LEU A 55 13.64 -0.64 -2.91
N LYS A 56 13.70 -0.81 -4.21
CA LYS A 56 14.82 -0.40 -5.04
C LYS A 56 14.30 0.28 -6.29
N LYS A 57 14.81 1.49 -6.57
CA LYS A 57 14.45 2.19 -7.80
C LYS A 57 15.17 1.54 -8.98
N VAL A 58 14.40 1.09 -9.97
CA VAL A 58 14.93 0.38 -11.14
C VAL A 58 14.60 1.06 -12.46
N ALA A 59 13.68 2.03 -12.45
CA ALA A 59 13.28 2.74 -13.66
C ALA A 59 12.89 4.18 -13.35
N ASP A 60 13.19 5.08 -14.30
CA ASP A 60 12.65 6.42 -14.27
C ASP A 60 11.29 6.39 -14.96
N LEU A 61 10.31 7.02 -14.33
CA LEU A 61 8.97 7.08 -14.89
C LEU A 61 8.92 8.17 -15.95
N ASN A 62 8.41 7.80 -17.12
CA ASN A 62 8.07 8.73 -18.16
C ASN A 62 6.56 8.93 -18.13
N LEU A 63 6.11 9.75 -17.16
CA LEU A 63 4.69 10.02 -16.98
C LEU A 63 4.19 10.97 -18.04
N ASP A 64 2.99 10.72 -18.54
CA ASP A 64 2.32 11.64 -19.45
C ASP A 64 2.07 12.99 -18.77
N ALA A 65 1.98 14.03 -19.58
CA ALA A 65 1.72 15.37 -19.08
C ALA A 65 0.43 15.40 -18.26
N GLY A 66 0.54 15.75 -16.98
CA GLY A 66 -0.58 15.74 -16.04
C GLY A 66 -0.57 14.59 -15.06
N GLU A 67 0.18 13.53 -15.33
CA GLU A 67 0.38 12.44 -14.37
C GLU A 67 1.66 12.71 -13.58
N LYS A 68 1.53 13.30 -12.42
CA LYS A 68 2.67 13.55 -11.54
C LYS A 68 2.50 12.75 -10.27
N ILE A 69 3.18 11.60 -10.20
CA ILE A 69 3.27 10.83 -8.97
C ILE A 69 4.56 11.21 -8.27
N LYS A 70 4.42 11.80 -7.12
CA LYS A 70 5.56 12.14 -6.27
C LYS A 70 5.59 11.20 -5.08
N LEU A 71 6.68 10.47 -4.94
CA LEU A 71 6.89 9.63 -3.77
C LEU A 71 7.30 10.52 -2.60
N LEU A 72 6.60 10.36 -1.48
CA LEU A 72 6.90 11.09 -0.26
C LEU A 72 7.27 10.06 0.83
N PRO A 73 8.58 9.83 1.06
CA PRO A 73 9.00 8.95 2.13
C PRO A 73 8.58 9.50 3.49
N VAL A 74 7.91 8.67 4.29
CA VAL A 74 7.47 9.04 5.63
C VAL A 74 7.74 7.89 6.59
N THR A 75 7.83 8.21 7.89
CA THR A 75 7.89 7.18 8.93
C THR A 75 6.51 6.55 9.10
N LEU A 76 6.46 5.38 9.73
CA LEU A 76 5.19 4.74 10.05
C LEU A 76 4.31 5.65 10.92
N ASP A 77 4.89 6.31 11.92
CA ASP A 77 4.15 7.23 12.78
C ASP A 77 3.53 8.37 11.97
N LYS A 78 4.27 8.94 11.02
CA LYS A 78 3.76 9.98 10.15
C LYS A 78 2.66 9.47 9.23
N LEU A 79 2.81 8.27 8.69
CA LEU A 79 1.77 7.65 7.87
C LEU A 79 0.48 7.45 8.66
N ILE A 80 0.59 6.98 9.90
CA ILE A 80 -0.57 6.80 10.79
C ILE A 80 -1.25 8.16 11.02
N ASP A 81 -0.49 9.21 11.27
CA ASP A 81 -1.04 10.55 11.45
C ASP A 81 -1.77 11.05 10.20
N ILE A 82 -1.19 10.85 9.03
CA ILE A 82 -1.83 11.23 7.75
C ILE A 82 -3.13 10.45 7.54
N ALA A 83 -3.09 9.14 7.76
CA ALA A 83 -4.24 8.27 7.54
C ALA A 83 -5.40 8.54 8.50
N THR A 84 -5.10 9.03 9.71
CA THR A 84 -6.09 9.28 10.74
C THR A 84 -6.44 10.77 10.90
N ASP A 85 -5.89 11.63 10.04
CA ASP A 85 -6.21 13.05 10.01
C ASP A 85 -7.54 13.24 9.28
N GLY A 86 -8.55 13.76 9.98
CA GLY A 86 -9.88 13.99 9.43
C GLY A 86 -9.94 15.03 8.33
N HIS A 87 -8.88 15.80 8.11
CA HIS A 87 -8.82 16.85 7.10
C HIS A 87 -8.22 16.37 5.76
N LYS A 88 -7.73 15.14 5.72
CA LYS A 88 -7.10 14.58 4.52
C LYS A 88 -7.92 13.43 3.97
N ASN A 89 -7.96 13.34 2.65
CA ASN A 89 -8.59 12.21 1.98
C ASN A 89 -7.63 11.02 1.97
N PHE A 90 -8.07 9.96 2.60
CA PHE A 90 -7.38 8.68 2.56
C PHE A 90 -8.35 7.68 1.94
N TYR A 91 -8.02 7.19 0.76
CA TYR A 91 -8.99 6.43 -0.04
C TYR A 91 -9.15 4.98 0.41
N GLU A 92 -8.13 4.40 0.98
CA GLU A 92 -8.15 3.01 1.45
C GLU A 92 -8.78 2.92 2.84
N LYS A 93 -10.11 2.91 2.88
CA LYS A 93 -10.88 2.94 4.13
C LYS A 93 -10.54 1.79 5.09
N GLU A 94 -10.37 0.58 4.57
CA GLU A 94 -10.07 -0.59 5.40
C GLU A 94 -8.69 -0.49 6.02
N VAL A 95 -7.72 0.02 5.28
CA VAL A 95 -6.38 0.27 5.80
C VAL A 95 -6.42 1.39 6.84
N GLN A 96 -7.21 2.43 6.59
CA GLN A 96 -7.40 3.53 7.54
C GLN A 96 -7.93 3.03 8.89
N ILE A 97 -8.89 2.10 8.87
CA ILE A 97 -9.43 1.48 10.09
C ILE A 97 -8.32 0.80 10.88
N LYS A 98 -7.41 0.09 10.22
CA LYS A 98 -6.28 -0.57 10.87
C LYS A 98 -5.37 0.45 11.59
N PHE A 99 -5.17 1.62 11.02
CA PHE A 99 -4.38 2.68 11.65
C PHE A 99 -5.11 3.28 12.86
N PHE A 100 -6.41 3.48 12.78
CA PHE A 100 -7.20 3.92 13.94
C PHE A 100 -7.16 2.91 15.08
N GLU A 101 -7.32 1.63 14.77
CA GLU A 101 -7.23 0.56 15.77
C GLU A 101 -5.87 0.57 16.48
N ALA A 102 -4.79 0.77 15.72
CA ALA A 102 -3.44 0.85 16.28
C ALA A 102 -3.29 2.02 17.26
N LYS A 103 -3.89 3.17 16.96
CA LYS A 103 -3.85 4.33 17.85
C LYS A 103 -4.57 4.09 19.18
N LEU A 104 -5.62 3.27 19.17
CA LEU A 104 -6.47 3.03 20.34
C LEU A 104 -6.05 1.81 21.14
N ASN A 105 -5.21 0.94 20.59
CA ASN A 105 -4.82 -0.30 21.22
C ASN A 105 -3.31 -0.51 21.12
N PRO A 106 -2.56 -0.44 22.24
CA PRO A 106 -1.10 -0.59 22.22
C PRO A 106 -0.62 -1.90 21.62
N LYS A 107 -1.35 -2.99 21.83
CA LYS A 107 -1.02 -4.29 21.25
C LYS A 107 -1.13 -4.26 19.73
N LYS A 108 -2.17 -3.63 19.21
CA LYS A 108 -2.37 -3.46 17.77
C LYS A 108 -1.28 -2.57 17.17
N MET A 109 -0.86 -1.53 17.88
CA MET A 109 0.24 -0.67 17.45
C MET A 109 1.55 -1.45 17.37
N GLU A 110 1.83 -2.31 18.36
CA GLU A 110 3.02 -3.15 18.35
C GLU A 110 3.02 -4.13 17.18
N GLU A 111 1.89 -4.77 16.92
CA GLU A 111 1.72 -5.67 15.78
C GLU A 111 1.95 -4.94 14.45
N LEU A 112 1.43 -3.72 14.33
CA LEU A 112 1.58 -2.90 13.14
C LEU A 112 3.05 -2.49 12.93
N ARG A 113 3.74 -2.09 14.00
CA ARG A 113 5.16 -1.73 13.92
C ARG A 113 6.00 -2.93 13.47
N GLU A 114 5.71 -4.11 13.97
CA GLU A 114 6.42 -5.32 13.58
C GLU A 114 6.18 -5.65 12.10
N LEU A 115 4.92 -5.50 11.65
CA LEU A 115 4.55 -5.76 10.26
C LEU A 115 5.27 -4.81 9.28
N PHE A 116 5.43 -3.54 9.65
CA PHE A 116 6.08 -2.53 8.82
C PHE A 116 7.59 -2.45 9.02
N LYS A 117 8.15 -3.32 9.85
CA LYS A 117 9.58 -3.33 10.11
C LYS A 117 10.35 -3.59 8.82
N PRO A 118 11.42 -2.80 8.53
CA PRO A 118 12.23 -3.04 7.33
C PRO A 118 12.86 -4.43 7.33
N LEU A 119 13.17 -4.92 6.13
CA LEU A 119 13.90 -6.18 5.98
C LEU A 119 15.26 -6.07 6.66
N GLU A 120 15.64 -7.11 7.39
CA GLU A 120 16.98 -7.21 7.96
C GLU A 120 17.95 -7.61 6.86
N LYS A 121 19.05 -6.90 6.76
CA LYS A 121 20.12 -7.21 5.82
C LYS A 121 21.33 -7.73 6.57
#